data_0c161a19b70d986743f821240b290846
#
_entry.id   0c161a19b70d986743f821240b290846
#
_cell.length_a   1.000
_cell.length_b   1.000
_cell.length_c   1.000
_cell.angle_alpha   90.00
_cell.angle_beta   90.00
_cell.angle_gamma   90.00
#
_symmetry.space_group_name_H-M   'P 1'
#
loop_
_entity.id
_entity.type
_entity.pdbx_description
1 polymer ?
#
loop_
_entity_poly.entity_id
_entity_poly.type
_entity_poly.pdbx_seq_one_letter_code
_entity_poly.pdbx_strand_id
1 'polypeptide(L)'
;INTLGETVVTVQENNHLVVLDYAGKVVADFSAGTVDLDGIDASDDGALIFNEQQAERLREPDALQWIDNDHFAIANEGDMDGGARGWTIFNKRGEVVYESGTSFERAVIEAGHYPDKRSDAKGSEPEGMEFAVFEGTPYVFLLSERGSLVGVYDVSNLAEPQLTQLLPSGLSPEGAVAIPSRGLLATANEGDLGEDGGPRAHVMIYQYQDAPAVYPTLTSAGADELIGWGALSGLVAADDM
;
A
#
# COMPACT_ATOMS: atom_id res chain seq x y z
N ILE A 1 -14.50 10.79 5.91
CA ILE A 1 -15.93 11.22 5.81
C ILE A 1 -16.20 11.55 4.36
N ASN A 2 -17.29 11.00 3.76
CA ASN A 2 -17.69 11.29 2.39
C ASN A 2 -18.50 12.62 2.29
N THR A 3 -18.91 13.00 1.08
CA THR A 3 -19.63 14.27 0.86
C THR A 3 -21.07 14.26 1.41
N LEU A 4 -21.62 13.11 1.76
CA LEU A 4 -22.92 12.95 2.43
C LEU A 4 -22.81 13.03 3.96
N GLY A 5 -21.57 13.14 4.50
CA GLY A 5 -21.30 13.14 5.94
C GLY A 5 -21.28 11.73 6.56
N GLU A 6 -21.25 10.68 5.74
CA GLU A 6 -21.10 9.30 6.22
C GLU A 6 -19.63 9.04 6.56
N THR A 7 -19.39 8.28 7.62
CA THR A 7 -18.05 7.92 8.11
C THR A 7 -17.90 6.40 8.07
N VAL A 8 -16.78 5.88 7.57
CA VAL A 8 -16.37 4.50 7.81
C VAL A 8 -15.31 4.51 8.91
N VAL A 9 -15.38 3.51 9.77
CA VAL A 9 -14.43 3.27 10.86
C VAL A 9 -13.85 1.87 10.67
N THR A 10 -12.54 1.76 10.64
CA THR A 10 -11.81 0.50 10.76
C THR A 10 -11.75 0.08 12.22
N VAL A 11 -12.04 -1.18 12.49
CA VAL A 11 -11.85 -1.81 13.81
C VAL A 11 -10.84 -2.94 13.57
N GLN A 12 -9.59 -2.55 13.46
CA GLN A 12 -8.48 -3.35 12.91
C GLN A 12 -8.34 -4.71 13.58
N GLU A 13 -8.09 -4.75 14.88
CA GLU A 13 -7.92 -5.98 15.65
C GLU A 13 -9.14 -6.94 15.59
N ASN A 14 -10.32 -6.40 15.30
CA ASN A 14 -11.53 -7.20 15.15
C ASN A 14 -11.82 -7.57 13.69
N ASN A 15 -10.95 -7.18 12.76
CA ASN A 15 -11.12 -7.37 11.32
C ASN A 15 -12.51 -6.94 10.84
N HIS A 16 -12.94 -5.72 11.24
CA HIS A 16 -14.31 -5.26 11.07
C HIS A 16 -14.38 -3.81 10.57
N LEU A 17 -15.46 -3.48 9.89
CA LEU A 17 -15.74 -2.16 9.32
C LEU A 17 -17.15 -1.71 9.75
N VAL A 18 -17.26 -0.44 10.13
CA VAL A 18 -18.52 0.16 10.57
C VAL A 18 -18.81 1.43 9.77
N VAL A 19 -19.98 1.52 9.17
CA VAL A 19 -20.44 2.71 8.45
C VAL A 19 -21.44 3.48 9.32
N LEU A 20 -21.16 4.75 9.55
CA LEU A 20 -22.00 5.66 10.33
C LEU A 20 -22.60 6.71 9.41
N ASP A 21 -23.86 7.10 9.65
CA ASP A 21 -24.45 8.27 9.02
C ASP A 21 -23.94 9.58 9.67
N TYR A 22 -24.37 10.73 9.12
CA TYR A 22 -24.00 12.05 9.62
C TYR A 22 -24.42 12.32 11.07
N ALA A 23 -25.35 11.55 11.62
CA ALA A 23 -25.79 11.64 13.01
C ALA A 23 -25.05 10.68 13.94
N GLY A 24 -24.08 9.91 13.42
CA GLY A 24 -23.31 8.90 14.15
C GLY A 24 -24.07 7.60 14.39
N LYS A 25 -25.17 7.36 13.67
CA LYS A 25 -25.88 6.09 13.74
C LYS A 25 -25.25 5.06 12.82
N VAL A 26 -25.05 3.85 13.30
CA VAL A 26 -24.61 2.72 12.48
C VAL A 26 -25.67 2.42 11.40
N VAL A 27 -25.26 2.45 10.15
CA VAL A 27 -26.09 2.13 8.97
C VAL A 27 -25.66 0.85 8.28
N ALA A 28 -24.42 0.43 8.47
CA ALA A 28 -23.90 -0.89 8.08
C ALA A 28 -22.73 -1.26 9.00
N ASP A 29 -22.54 -2.57 9.22
CA ASP A 29 -21.38 -3.13 9.87
C ASP A 29 -21.11 -4.53 9.29
N PHE A 30 -19.83 -4.87 9.05
CA PHE A 30 -19.46 -6.12 8.43
C PHE A 30 -17.98 -6.45 8.67
N SER A 31 -17.67 -7.74 8.61
CA SER A 31 -16.27 -8.20 8.64
C SER A 31 -15.52 -7.69 7.42
N ALA A 32 -14.26 -7.30 7.60
CA ALA A 32 -13.36 -7.04 6.48
C ALA A 32 -13.04 -8.33 5.68
N GLY A 33 -13.33 -9.50 6.25
CA GLY A 33 -13.15 -10.79 5.61
C GLY A 33 -11.69 -11.22 5.47
N THR A 34 -11.44 -12.15 4.56
CA THR A 34 -10.12 -12.78 4.37
C THR A 34 -9.66 -12.71 2.92
N VAL A 35 -8.38 -12.99 2.71
CA VAL A 35 -7.74 -13.11 1.38
C VAL A 35 -6.92 -14.38 1.38
N ASP A 36 -6.98 -15.14 0.28
CA ASP A 36 -6.05 -16.22 -0.01
C ASP A 36 -4.80 -15.63 -0.66
N LEU A 37 -3.64 -15.85 -0.06
CA LEU A 37 -2.35 -15.39 -0.55
C LEU A 37 -1.61 -16.55 -1.20
N ASP A 38 -1.07 -16.33 -2.38
CA ASP A 38 -0.28 -17.29 -3.15
C ASP A 38 0.99 -16.64 -3.69
N GLY A 39 2.08 -17.40 -3.73
CA GLY A 39 3.37 -16.92 -4.19
C GLY A 39 3.99 -15.88 -3.24
N ILE A 40 3.83 -16.09 -1.95
CA ILE A 40 4.46 -15.27 -0.89
C ILE A 40 5.69 -15.97 -0.32
N ASP A 41 6.50 -15.21 0.38
CA ASP A 41 7.47 -15.69 1.34
C ASP A 41 6.84 -15.58 2.73
N ALA A 42 6.86 -16.67 3.51
CA ALA A 42 6.27 -16.73 4.84
C ALA A 42 7.30 -17.03 5.95
N SER A 43 8.60 -16.88 5.64
CA SER A 43 9.69 -17.21 6.56
C SER A 43 10.71 -16.09 6.66
N ASP A 44 11.04 -15.64 7.89
CA ASP A 44 12.19 -14.75 8.14
C ASP A 44 13.48 -15.60 8.21
N ASP A 45 14.05 -15.96 7.08
CA ASP A 45 15.23 -16.84 7.02
C ASP A 45 16.39 -16.28 6.17
N GLY A 46 16.24 -15.07 5.63
CA GLY A 46 17.23 -14.39 4.80
C GLY A 46 17.22 -14.83 3.35
N ALA A 47 16.25 -15.66 2.92
CA ALA A 47 16.10 -16.12 1.55
C ALA A 47 14.77 -15.60 0.97
N LEU A 48 14.81 -14.86 -0.10
CA LEU A 48 13.63 -14.35 -0.79
C LEU A 48 13.02 -15.42 -1.70
N ILE A 49 12.14 -16.27 -1.16
CA ILE A 49 11.56 -17.43 -1.87
C ILE A 49 10.03 -17.33 -1.86
N PHE A 50 9.46 -16.85 -2.94
CA PHE A 50 8.03 -16.56 -3.09
C PHE A 50 7.25 -17.74 -3.67
N ASN A 51 7.11 -18.84 -2.91
CA ASN A 51 6.42 -20.06 -3.35
C ASN A 51 5.44 -20.65 -2.33
N GLU A 52 5.18 -19.92 -1.25
CA GLU A 52 4.28 -20.35 -0.20
C GLU A 52 2.88 -19.76 -0.36
N GLN A 53 1.94 -20.30 0.41
CA GLN A 53 0.53 -19.93 0.38
C GLN A 53 0.00 -19.75 1.80
N GLN A 54 -0.89 -18.80 1.99
CA GLN A 54 -1.66 -18.63 3.22
C GLN A 54 -3.13 -18.47 2.86
N ALA A 55 -3.97 -19.43 3.26
CA ALA A 55 -5.40 -19.35 3.06
C ALA A 55 -6.08 -18.53 4.16
N GLU A 56 -7.18 -17.88 3.80
CA GLU A 56 -8.07 -17.17 4.72
C GLU A 56 -7.34 -16.16 5.63
N ARG A 57 -6.30 -15.46 5.11
CA ARG A 57 -5.59 -14.44 5.86
C ARG A 57 -6.50 -13.24 6.13
N LEU A 58 -6.69 -12.87 7.39
CA LEU A 58 -7.51 -11.73 7.79
C LEU A 58 -6.92 -10.43 7.21
N ARG A 59 -7.79 -9.49 6.80
CA ARG A 59 -7.33 -8.19 6.29
C ARG A 59 -6.80 -7.29 7.40
N GLU A 60 -7.52 -7.24 8.53
CA GLU A 60 -7.23 -6.34 9.65
C GLU A 60 -6.83 -4.95 9.17
N PRO A 61 -7.82 -4.19 8.65
CA PRO A 61 -7.56 -2.95 7.93
C PRO A 61 -7.11 -1.83 8.86
N ASP A 62 -6.03 -1.13 8.51
CA ASP A 62 -5.64 0.10 9.17
C ASP A 62 -6.19 1.32 8.45
N ALA A 63 -5.47 1.89 7.49
CA ALA A 63 -5.92 3.09 6.80
C ALA A 63 -7.12 2.85 5.88
N LEU A 64 -7.91 3.91 5.74
CA LEU A 64 -9.11 3.92 4.92
C LEU A 64 -9.28 5.27 4.23
N GLN A 65 -9.72 5.24 2.96
CA GLN A 65 -10.12 6.44 2.22
C GLN A 65 -11.40 6.23 1.43
N TRP A 66 -12.34 7.18 1.50
CA TRP A 66 -13.46 7.24 0.59
C TRP A 66 -12.99 7.63 -0.82
N ILE A 67 -13.45 6.89 -1.83
CA ILE A 67 -13.22 7.20 -3.25
C ILE A 67 -14.38 8.03 -3.78
N ASP A 68 -15.61 7.63 -3.44
CA ASP A 68 -16.85 8.35 -3.74
C ASP A 68 -17.88 8.16 -2.62
N ASN A 69 -19.15 8.45 -2.84
CA ASN A 69 -20.19 8.32 -1.81
C ASN A 69 -20.70 6.87 -1.60
N ASP A 70 -20.22 5.91 -2.36
CA ASP A 70 -20.64 4.50 -2.27
C ASP A 70 -19.44 3.54 -2.08
N HIS A 71 -18.21 3.99 -2.42
CA HIS A 71 -17.02 3.15 -2.40
C HIS A 71 -15.90 3.75 -1.55
N PHE A 72 -15.20 2.89 -0.85
CA PHE A 72 -13.99 3.23 -0.09
C PHE A 72 -12.93 2.14 -0.23
N ALA A 73 -11.68 2.52 -0.07
CA ALA A 73 -10.55 1.62 -0.07
C ALA A 73 -10.00 1.43 1.35
N ILE A 74 -9.42 0.26 1.62
CA ILE A 74 -8.70 -0.05 2.86
C ILE A 74 -7.31 -0.60 2.55
N ALA A 75 -6.35 -0.29 3.39
CA ALA A 75 -5.05 -0.94 3.44
C ALA A 75 -5.14 -2.17 4.37
N ASN A 76 -4.70 -3.33 3.87
CA ASN A 76 -4.81 -4.62 4.59
C ASN A 76 -3.51 -4.90 5.36
N GLU A 77 -3.18 -4.05 6.31
CA GLU A 77 -1.91 -4.12 7.06
C GLU A 77 -1.81 -5.39 7.90
N GLY A 78 -2.83 -5.64 8.72
CA GLY A 78 -2.81 -6.65 9.74
C GLY A 78 -2.31 -6.12 11.09
N ASP A 79 -2.69 -6.80 12.18
CA ASP A 79 -2.20 -6.48 13.52
C ASP A 79 -1.98 -7.74 14.34
N MET A 80 -3.04 -8.45 14.74
CA MET A 80 -2.95 -9.62 15.62
C MET A 80 -2.72 -10.92 14.87
N ASP A 81 -3.62 -11.27 13.97
CA ASP A 81 -3.63 -12.56 13.24
C ASP A 81 -3.70 -12.36 11.72
N GLY A 82 -3.85 -11.11 11.29
CA GLY A 82 -4.05 -10.72 9.88
C GLY A 82 -2.78 -10.28 9.16
N GLY A 83 -2.99 -9.50 8.12
CA GLY A 83 -1.95 -9.01 7.23
C GLY A 83 -2.07 -9.61 5.85
N ALA A 84 -3.11 -9.18 5.10
CA ALA A 84 -3.36 -9.68 3.75
C ALA A 84 -2.47 -9.00 2.69
N ARG A 85 -1.46 -8.23 3.08
CA ARG A 85 -0.33 -7.73 2.28
C ARG A 85 -0.69 -6.85 1.09
N GLY A 86 -1.95 -6.43 0.99
CA GLY A 86 -2.47 -5.68 -0.14
C GLY A 86 -3.52 -4.66 0.25
N TRP A 87 -4.46 -4.40 -0.62
CA TRP A 87 -5.53 -3.45 -0.39
C TRP A 87 -6.82 -3.86 -1.09
N THR A 88 -7.95 -3.36 -0.59
CA THR A 88 -9.28 -3.78 -1.04
C THR A 88 -10.16 -2.56 -1.26
N ILE A 89 -11.01 -2.56 -2.29
CA ILE A 89 -12.11 -1.61 -2.45
C ILE A 89 -13.40 -2.31 -2.06
N PHE A 90 -14.15 -1.68 -1.15
CA PHE A 90 -15.50 -2.07 -0.77
C PHE A 90 -16.53 -1.04 -1.26
N ASN A 91 -17.76 -1.51 -1.48
CA ASN A 91 -18.87 -0.58 -1.39
C ASN A 91 -19.35 -0.47 0.06
N LYS A 92 -20.15 0.55 0.37
CA LYS A 92 -20.65 0.80 1.74
C LYS A 92 -21.64 -0.26 2.27
N ARG A 93 -21.97 -1.29 1.48
CA ARG A 93 -22.76 -2.45 1.90
C ARG A 93 -21.89 -3.65 2.28
N GLY A 94 -20.57 -3.54 2.14
CA GLY A 94 -19.61 -4.60 2.47
C GLY A 94 -19.34 -5.56 1.33
N GLU A 95 -19.73 -5.23 0.10
CA GLU A 95 -19.37 -6.03 -1.08
C GLU A 95 -17.98 -5.61 -1.57
N VAL A 96 -17.09 -6.58 -1.78
CA VAL A 96 -15.77 -6.36 -2.37
C VAL A 96 -15.92 -6.02 -3.85
N VAL A 97 -15.39 -4.89 -4.26
CA VAL A 97 -15.35 -4.42 -5.65
C VAL A 97 -14.02 -4.76 -6.31
N TYR A 98 -12.94 -4.67 -5.55
CA TYR A 98 -11.60 -5.02 -5.98
C TYR A 98 -10.78 -5.59 -4.81
N GLU A 99 -9.94 -6.56 -5.13
CA GLU A 99 -8.94 -7.13 -4.21
C GLU A 99 -7.60 -7.23 -4.93
N SER A 100 -6.57 -6.65 -4.36
CA SER A 100 -5.23 -6.66 -4.94
C SER A 100 -4.52 -8.01 -4.81
N GLY A 101 -4.93 -8.85 -3.85
CA GLY A 101 -4.15 -10.03 -3.49
C GLY A 101 -2.69 -9.67 -3.22
N THR A 102 -1.77 -10.43 -3.80
CA THR A 102 -0.32 -10.21 -3.66
C THR A 102 0.28 -9.25 -4.70
N SER A 103 -0.53 -8.61 -5.57
CA SER A 103 -0.01 -7.80 -6.69
C SER A 103 0.79 -6.58 -6.22
N PHE A 104 0.39 -5.95 -5.12
CA PHE A 104 1.14 -4.83 -4.55
C PHE A 104 2.47 -5.29 -3.96
N GLU A 105 2.47 -6.33 -3.14
CA GLU A 105 3.69 -6.91 -2.58
C GLU A 105 4.67 -7.34 -3.68
N ARG A 106 4.14 -7.95 -4.76
CA ARG A 106 4.95 -8.31 -5.93
C ARG A 106 5.66 -7.09 -6.53
N ALA A 107 4.99 -5.96 -6.66
CA ALA A 107 5.62 -4.73 -7.15
C ALA A 107 6.72 -4.22 -6.20
N VAL A 108 6.53 -4.34 -4.88
CA VAL A 108 7.55 -4.02 -3.86
C VAL A 108 8.77 -4.95 -3.99
N ILE A 109 8.54 -6.26 -4.21
CA ILE A 109 9.60 -7.26 -4.45
C ILE A 109 10.40 -6.91 -5.70
N GLU A 110 9.73 -6.64 -6.81
CA GLU A 110 10.35 -6.31 -8.10
C GLU A 110 11.17 -5.02 -8.04
N ALA A 111 10.80 -4.09 -7.16
CA ALA A 111 11.54 -2.86 -6.88
C ALA A 111 12.74 -3.05 -5.93
N GLY A 112 12.94 -4.24 -5.37
CA GLY A 112 14.03 -4.53 -4.43
C GLY A 112 13.82 -3.95 -3.03
N HIS A 113 12.58 -3.72 -2.64
CA HIS A 113 12.19 -3.09 -1.38
C HIS A 113 11.47 -4.04 -0.41
N TYR A 114 11.40 -5.34 -0.74
CA TYR A 114 10.72 -6.30 0.12
C TYR A 114 11.49 -6.55 1.43
N PRO A 115 10.80 -6.46 2.57
CA PRO A 115 11.42 -6.61 3.89
C PRO A 115 11.38 -8.08 4.36
N ASP A 116 12.39 -8.89 4.06
CA ASP A 116 12.46 -10.31 4.43
C ASP A 116 12.13 -10.58 5.91
N LYS A 117 12.61 -9.74 6.81
CA LYS A 117 12.31 -9.81 8.26
C LYS A 117 10.81 -9.71 8.63
N ARG A 118 9.96 -9.45 7.66
CA ARG A 118 8.50 -9.38 7.85
C ARG A 118 7.77 -10.49 7.10
N SER A 119 8.50 -11.41 6.45
CA SER A 119 7.93 -12.51 5.68
C SER A 119 7.05 -13.43 6.54
N ASP A 120 7.47 -13.74 7.76
CA ASP A 120 6.72 -14.57 8.70
C ASP A 120 5.50 -13.85 9.34
N ALA A 121 5.39 -12.54 9.14
CA ALA A 121 4.35 -11.70 9.72
C ALA A 121 3.43 -11.10 8.64
N LYS A 122 3.75 -9.93 8.14
CA LYS A 122 2.86 -9.07 7.33
C LYS A 122 3.47 -8.62 5.99
N GLY A 123 4.66 -9.09 5.62
CA GLY A 123 5.36 -8.77 4.36
C GLY A 123 5.61 -7.28 4.16
N SER A 124 5.11 -6.72 3.07
CA SER A 124 5.31 -5.30 2.70
C SER A 124 4.58 -4.29 3.58
N GLU A 125 3.64 -4.72 4.40
CA GLU A 125 2.81 -3.90 5.31
C GLU A 125 2.24 -2.65 4.63
N PRO A 126 1.17 -2.78 3.85
CA PRO A 126 0.43 -1.64 3.34
C PRO A 126 -0.39 -1.03 4.48
N GLU A 127 0.08 0.06 5.07
CA GLU A 127 -0.47 0.68 6.27
C GLU A 127 -1.23 1.95 5.94
N GLY A 128 -0.56 2.95 5.37
CA GLY A 128 -1.15 4.24 5.07
C GLY A 128 -1.85 4.30 3.71
N MET A 129 -2.85 5.18 3.60
CA MET A 129 -3.57 5.40 2.34
C MET A 129 -4.05 6.85 2.21
N GLU A 130 -4.00 7.39 1.00
CA GLU A 130 -4.60 8.68 0.64
C GLU A 130 -5.34 8.55 -0.68
N PHE A 131 -6.40 9.34 -0.85
CA PHE A 131 -7.16 9.44 -2.11
C PHE A 131 -7.21 10.89 -2.59
N ALA A 132 -6.96 11.12 -3.86
CA ALA A 132 -7.12 12.44 -4.46
C ALA A 132 -7.39 12.37 -5.96
N VAL A 133 -8.00 13.45 -6.48
CA VAL A 133 -8.20 13.63 -7.92
C VAL A 133 -7.22 14.70 -8.41
N PHE A 134 -6.31 14.30 -9.30
CA PHE A 134 -5.39 15.21 -9.98
C PHE A 134 -5.76 15.31 -11.45
N GLU A 135 -6.03 16.54 -11.94
CA GLU A 135 -6.41 16.82 -13.32
C GLU A 135 -7.54 15.95 -13.88
N GLY A 136 -8.47 15.54 -13.01
CA GLY A 136 -9.64 14.73 -13.38
C GLY A 136 -9.42 13.21 -13.25
N THR A 137 -8.22 12.75 -13.00
CA THR A 137 -7.92 11.33 -12.74
C THR A 137 -7.93 11.06 -11.24
N PRO A 138 -8.74 10.10 -10.77
CA PRO A 138 -8.76 9.68 -9.37
C PRO A 138 -7.60 8.73 -9.08
N TYR A 139 -6.86 8.99 -8.01
CA TYR A 139 -5.74 8.17 -7.55
C TYR A 139 -5.92 7.72 -6.12
N VAL A 140 -5.55 6.46 -5.86
CA VAL A 140 -5.25 5.95 -4.53
C VAL A 140 -3.72 5.87 -4.39
N PHE A 141 -3.22 6.42 -3.29
CA PHE A 141 -1.82 6.33 -2.87
C PHE A 141 -1.75 5.34 -1.71
N LEU A 142 -1.10 4.21 -1.93
CA LEU A 142 -0.95 3.14 -0.94
C LEU A 142 0.48 3.14 -0.40
N LEU A 143 0.64 3.29 0.90
CA LEU A 143 1.93 3.39 1.56
C LEU A 143 2.35 2.02 2.08
N SER A 144 3.49 1.51 1.60
CA SER A 144 4.15 0.33 2.16
C SER A 144 5.10 0.79 3.26
N GLU A 145 4.71 0.60 4.50
CA GLU A 145 5.51 1.01 5.65
C GLU A 145 6.90 0.36 5.60
N ARG A 146 6.94 -0.96 5.58
CA ARG A 146 8.21 -1.70 5.63
C ARG A 146 8.96 -1.73 4.29
N GLY A 147 8.25 -1.56 3.18
CA GLY A 147 8.86 -1.41 1.86
C GLY A 147 9.37 0.01 1.58
N SER A 148 8.98 1.00 2.38
CA SER A 148 9.36 2.42 2.18
C SER A 148 9.09 2.91 0.76
N LEU A 149 7.89 2.61 0.25
CA LEU A 149 7.39 2.98 -1.07
C LEU A 149 5.96 3.48 -1.01
N VAL A 150 5.56 4.25 -2.02
CA VAL A 150 4.17 4.61 -2.26
C VAL A 150 3.72 4.06 -3.61
N GLY A 151 2.73 3.17 -3.61
CA GLY A 151 2.04 2.73 -4.83
C GLY A 151 1.03 3.78 -5.27
N VAL A 152 1.09 4.20 -6.53
CA VAL A 152 0.15 5.15 -7.14
C VAL A 152 -0.78 4.38 -8.07
N TYR A 153 -2.04 4.29 -7.71
CA TYR A 153 -3.06 3.57 -8.48
C TYR A 153 -4.04 4.54 -9.13
N ASP A 154 -4.18 4.48 -10.46
CA ASP A 154 -5.33 5.05 -11.16
C ASP A 154 -6.55 4.19 -10.87
N VAL A 155 -7.55 4.77 -10.22
CA VAL A 155 -8.81 4.11 -9.83
C VAL A 155 -10.00 4.59 -10.65
N SER A 156 -9.78 5.04 -11.87
CA SER A 156 -10.85 5.42 -12.81
C SER A 156 -11.79 4.24 -13.11
N ASN A 157 -11.29 3.01 -13.05
CA ASN A 157 -12.06 1.78 -13.04
C ASN A 157 -11.88 1.08 -11.68
N LEU A 158 -12.88 1.18 -10.80
CA LEU A 158 -12.79 0.63 -9.44
C LEU A 158 -12.67 -0.90 -9.40
N ALA A 159 -13.13 -1.59 -10.45
CA ALA A 159 -13.02 -3.06 -10.53
C ALA A 159 -11.65 -3.52 -11.05
N GLU A 160 -10.83 -2.61 -11.59
CA GLU A 160 -9.53 -2.91 -12.18
C GLU A 160 -8.57 -1.72 -12.02
N PRO A 161 -8.20 -1.33 -10.79
CA PRO A 161 -7.21 -0.30 -10.54
C PRO A 161 -5.88 -0.60 -11.23
N GLN A 162 -5.22 0.43 -11.74
CA GLN A 162 -3.95 0.29 -12.44
C GLN A 162 -2.81 0.89 -11.60
N LEU A 163 -1.83 0.08 -11.21
CA LEU A 163 -0.58 0.60 -10.64
C LEU A 163 0.18 1.35 -11.73
N THR A 164 0.24 2.67 -11.61
CA THR A 164 0.89 3.54 -12.61
C THR A 164 2.32 3.87 -12.25
N GLN A 165 2.66 3.83 -10.95
CA GLN A 165 3.96 4.28 -10.46
C GLN A 165 4.24 3.74 -9.05
N LEU A 166 5.51 3.49 -8.74
CA LEU A 166 6.02 3.36 -7.38
C LEU A 166 6.89 4.58 -7.08
N LEU A 167 6.54 5.35 -6.04
CA LEU A 167 7.34 6.48 -5.59
C LEU A 167 8.30 6.01 -4.49
N PRO A 168 9.60 6.37 -4.58
CA PRO A 168 10.51 6.17 -3.46
C PRO A 168 10.05 7.05 -2.29
N SER A 169 10.05 6.50 -1.08
CA SER A 169 9.65 7.20 0.14
C SER A 169 10.83 7.36 1.10
N GLY A 170 10.62 8.11 2.18
CA GLY A 170 11.43 7.97 3.39
C GLY A 170 11.09 6.66 4.11
N LEU A 171 11.81 6.36 5.18
CA LEU A 171 11.61 5.12 5.94
C LEU A 171 10.26 5.13 6.65
N SER A 172 9.53 4.02 6.56
CA SER A 172 8.24 3.81 7.21
C SER A 172 7.24 4.95 6.92
N PRO A 173 6.73 5.07 5.68
CA PRO A 173 5.65 6.01 5.39
C PRO A 173 4.35 5.48 5.98
N GLU A 174 3.74 6.23 6.91
CA GLU A 174 2.46 5.91 7.54
C GLU A 174 1.33 6.83 7.07
N GLY A 175 1.56 8.12 7.09
CA GLY A 175 0.55 9.11 6.74
C GLY A 175 0.82 9.81 5.43
N ALA A 176 -0.23 10.13 4.69
CA ALA A 176 -0.15 10.96 3.49
C ALA A 176 -1.23 12.02 3.47
N VAL A 177 -0.96 13.12 2.78
CA VAL A 177 -1.94 14.15 2.46
C VAL A 177 -1.73 14.66 1.04
N ALA A 178 -2.80 14.63 0.26
CA ALA A 178 -2.81 15.21 -1.07
C ALA A 178 -3.32 16.66 -1.03
N ILE A 179 -2.72 17.52 -1.84
CA ILE A 179 -3.11 18.92 -2.03
C ILE A 179 -3.30 19.16 -3.52
N PRO A 180 -4.41 18.68 -4.13
CA PRO A 180 -4.61 18.74 -5.59
C PRO A 180 -4.52 20.15 -6.17
N SER A 181 -5.02 21.15 -5.43
CA SER A 181 -4.95 22.56 -5.85
C SER A 181 -3.52 23.11 -6.02
N ARG A 182 -2.52 22.39 -5.49
CA ARG A 182 -1.10 22.72 -5.62
C ARG A 182 -0.32 21.66 -6.42
N GLY A 183 -0.98 20.59 -6.85
CA GLY A 183 -0.32 19.45 -7.49
C GLY A 183 0.67 18.74 -6.56
N LEU A 184 0.35 18.62 -5.26
CA LEU A 184 1.28 18.04 -4.28
C LEU A 184 0.67 16.82 -3.56
N LEU A 185 1.54 15.85 -3.29
CA LEU A 185 1.35 14.79 -2.29
C LEU A 185 2.48 14.93 -1.27
N ALA A 186 2.17 14.81 0.01
CA ALA A 186 3.17 14.75 1.08
C ALA A 186 2.98 13.47 1.88
N THR A 187 4.09 12.83 2.29
CA THR A 187 4.09 11.66 3.18
C THR A 187 4.82 11.98 4.47
N ALA A 188 4.30 11.48 5.58
CA ALA A 188 4.98 11.44 6.86
C ALA A 188 5.71 10.10 6.98
N ASN A 189 7.02 10.15 7.22
CA ASN A 189 7.86 8.97 7.32
C ASN A 189 8.41 8.91 8.75
N GLU A 190 7.93 7.96 9.54
CA GLU A 190 8.21 7.88 10.97
C GLU A 190 9.58 7.31 11.30
N GLY A 191 10.14 6.50 10.39
CA GLY A 191 11.39 5.81 10.62
C GLY A 191 12.54 6.75 10.98
N ASP A 192 13.05 6.65 12.21
CA ASP A 192 14.13 7.49 12.76
C ASP A 192 15.34 6.62 13.12
N LEU A 193 16.36 6.66 12.28
CA LEU A 193 17.64 5.99 12.49
C LEU A 193 18.75 6.96 12.95
N GLY A 194 18.39 8.12 13.49
CA GLY A 194 19.36 9.16 13.85
C GLY A 194 20.38 8.73 14.91
N GLU A 195 20.02 7.81 15.82
CA GLU A 195 20.96 7.25 16.80
C GLU A 195 21.99 6.32 16.16
N ASP A 196 21.64 5.68 15.05
CA ASP A 196 22.52 4.80 14.29
C ASP A 196 23.26 5.52 13.14
N GLY A 197 23.15 6.86 13.07
CA GLY A 197 23.77 7.68 12.03
C GLY A 197 23.02 7.66 10.69
N GLY A 198 21.80 7.12 10.66
CA GLY A 198 20.91 7.11 9.50
C GLY A 198 20.00 8.34 9.43
N PRO A 199 19.02 8.35 8.51
CA PRO A 199 18.08 9.45 8.37
C PRO A 199 17.15 9.54 9.58
N ARG A 200 16.79 10.79 9.92
CA ARG A 200 15.75 11.08 10.91
C ARG A 200 14.37 10.96 10.28
N ALA A 201 13.33 10.82 11.13
CA ALA A 201 11.94 10.97 10.70
C ALA A 201 11.76 12.30 9.94
N HIS A 202 11.04 12.26 8.82
CA HIS A 202 10.90 13.42 7.94
C HIS A 202 9.64 13.35 7.07
N VAL A 203 9.33 14.47 6.44
CA VAL A 203 8.26 14.57 5.44
C VAL A 203 8.88 14.59 4.05
N MET A 204 8.35 13.77 3.13
CA MET A 204 8.64 13.88 1.71
C MET A 204 7.50 14.61 0.98
N ILE A 205 7.85 15.34 -0.06
CA ILE A 205 6.89 16.09 -0.89
C ILE A 205 7.11 15.71 -2.34
N TYR A 206 6.05 15.24 -2.99
CA TYR A 206 6.03 14.90 -4.41
C TYR A 206 5.21 15.93 -5.16
N GLN A 207 5.64 16.27 -6.36
CA GLN A 207 4.93 17.17 -7.25
C GLN A 207 4.34 16.39 -8.42
N TYR A 208 3.03 16.53 -8.61
CA TYR A 208 2.35 16.06 -9.81
C TYR A 208 2.71 16.97 -10.99
N GLN A 209 3.12 16.38 -12.10
CA GLN A 209 3.56 17.12 -13.28
C GLN A 209 3.37 16.28 -14.56
N ASP A 210 3.13 16.94 -15.68
CA ASP A 210 3.12 16.33 -17.01
C ASP A 210 4.57 16.21 -17.54
N ALA A 211 5.34 15.33 -16.91
CA ALA A 211 6.72 15.03 -17.26
C ALA A 211 7.13 13.64 -16.73
N PRO A 212 8.15 13.00 -17.31
CA PRO A 212 8.72 11.79 -16.75
C PRO A 212 9.18 11.98 -15.31
N ALA A 213 9.08 10.93 -14.51
CA ALA A 213 9.65 10.91 -13.17
C ALA A 213 11.17 11.16 -13.21
N VAL A 214 11.67 11.92 -12.24
CA VAL A 214 13.08 12.36 -12.19
C VAL A 214 13.93 11.56 -11.21
N TYR A 215 13.49 10.37 -10.82
CA TYR A 215 14.27 9.44 -9.99
C TYR A 215 14.62 8.18 -10.78
N PRO A 216 15.84 7.63 -10.59
CA PRO A 216 16.21 6.38 -11.23
C PRO A 216 15.46 5.21 -10.60
N THR A 217 15.14 4.21 -11.41
CA THR A 217 14.55 2.95 -10.98
C THR A 217 15.44 1.79 -11.39
N LEU A 218 15.64 0.83 -10.47
CA LEU A 218 16.15 -0.49 -10.76
C LEU A 218 15.02 -1.47 -10.43
N THR A 219 14.71 -2.39 -11.34
CA THR A 219 13.61 -3.33 -11.15
C THR A 219 13.91 -4.67 -11.80
N SER A 220 13.41 -5.75 -11.23
CA SER A 220 13.36 -7.08 -11.83
C SER A 220 12.06 -7.34 -12.61
N ALA A 221 11.16 -6.37 -12.70
CA ALA A 221 9.93 -6.50 -13.46
C ALA A 221 10.24 -6.85 -14.93
N GLY A 222 9.48 -7.81 -15.46
CA GLY A 222 9.70 -8.33 -16.83
C GLY A 222 10.67 -9.49 -16.93
N ALA A 223 11.25 -9.98 -15.82
CA ALA A 223 11.92 -11.27 -15.79
C ALA A 223 10.90 -12.42 -15.94
N ASP A 224 11.34 -13.57 -16.46
CA ASP A 224 10.49 -14.75 -16.65
C ASP A 224 9.93 -15.30 -15.32
N GLU A 225 10.64 -15.09 -14.23
CA GLU A 225 10.26 -15.49 -12.87
C GLU A 225 10.34 -14.28 -11.93
N LEU A 226 9.60 -14.33 -10.82
CA LEU A 226 9.69 -13.31 -9.77
C LEU A 226 11.08 -13.38 -9.11
N ILE A 227 11.86 -12.33 -9.25
CA ILE A 227 13.19 -12.23 -8.67
C ILE A 227 13.17 -11.20 -7.55
N GLY A 228 13.21 -11.69 -6.30
CA GLY A 228 13.47 -10.84 -5.13
C GLY A 228 14.93 -10.45 -5.08
N TRP A 229 15.20 -9.20 -4.75
CA TRP A 229 16.54 -8.67 -4.61
C TRP A 229 16.58 -7.51 -3.62
N GLY A 230 17.75 -7.16 -3.14
CA GLY A 230 17.96 -6.04 -2.22
C GLY A 230 19.40 -6.01 -1.73
N ALA A 231 19.70 -5.13 -0.79
CA ALA A 231 20.99 -5.05 -0.10
C ALA A 231 22.23 -5.09 -1.05
N LEU A 232 22.14 -4.40 -2.20
CA LEU A 232 23.22 -4.36 -3.18
C LEU A 232 24.45 -3.67 -2.58
N SER A 233 25.56 -4.42 -2.46
CA SER A 233 26.80 -3.93 -1.84
C SER A 233 27.91 -3.60 -2.85
N GLY A 234 27.69 -3.83 -4.13
CA GLY A 234 28.66 -3.54 -5.18
C GLY A 234 28.02 -3.45 -6.55
N LEU A 235 28.50 -2.54 -7.35
CA LEU A 235 28.09 -2.35 -8.74
C LEU A 235 29.34 -2.26 -9.63
N VAL A 236 29.23 -2.75 -10.86
CA VAL A 236 30.23 -2.59 -11.89
C VAL A 236 29.56 -2.15 -13.19
N ALA A 237 30.14 -1.19 -13.87
CA ALA A 237 29.70 -0.87 -15.22
C ALA A 237 30.18 -1.98 -16.16
N ALA A 238 29.28 -2.58 -16.92
CA ALA A 238 29.65 -3.40 -18.06
C ALA A 238 29.94 -2.48 -19.24
N ASP A 239 31.01 -2.77 -19.97
CA ASP A 239 31.27 -2.09 -21.25
C ASP A 239 30.14 -2.43 -22.23
N ASP A 240 29.77 -1.47 -23.08
CA ASP A 240 28.79 -1.69 -24.14
C ASP A 240 29.26 -2.86 -25.01
N MET A 241 28.52 -3.98 -24.97
CA MET A 241 28.72 -5.13 -25.86
C MET A 241 28.00 -4.94 -27.18
#